data_8f30e6c386dab8543738235ecf93002c
#
_entry.id   8f30e6c386dab8543738235ecf93002c
#
_cell.length_a   1.000
_cell.length_b   1.000
_cell.length_c   1.000
_cell.angle_alpha   90.00
_cell.angle_beta   90.00
_cell.angle_gamma   90.00
#
_symmetry.space_group_name_H-M   'P 1'
#
loop_
_entity.id
_entity.type
_entity.pdbx_description
1 polymer ?
#
loop_
_entity_poly.entity_id
_entity_poly.type
_entity_poly.pdbx_seq_one_letter_code
_entity_poly.pdbx_strand_id
1 'polypeptide(L)'
;MAEIPQQLPRALWLGVGLLLGLLGLTYLMSLAEISRAVKHPLPVLAQIADFTLTNQDGKITTLADLTNHVWVADIIFTRCAGPCPRMTAQMKSLQDLLPQNGNAKLVTLTTDPDYDTPAVMKRYGERFNADFNRWTFLTGTK
;
A
#
# COMPACT_ATOMS: atom_id res chain seq x y z
N MET A 1 -26.07 -59.01 17.75
CA MET A 1 -24.89 -58.26 17.25
C MET A 1 -25.13 -58.03 15.78
N ALA A 2 -25.41 -56.83 15.38
CA ALA A 2 -25.67 -56.48 13.98
C ALA A 2 -24.32 -56.15 13.33
N GLU A 3 -23.91 -56.92 12.34
CA GLU A 3 -22.73 -56.63 11.52
C GLU A 3 -23.00 -55.41 10.67
N ILE A 4 -22.20 -54.36 10.85
CA ILE A 4 -22.20 -53.16 10.04
C ILE A 4 -21.55 -53.52 8.70
N PRO A 5 -22.23 -53.36 7.54
CA PRO A 5 -21.62 -53.65 6.24
C PRO A 5 -20.47 -52.66 5.96
N GLN A 6 -19.24 -53.20 5.98
CA GLN A 6 -17.99 -52.41 5.77
C GLN A 6 -17.69 -52.05 4.32
N GLN A 7 -18.63 -52.15 3.41
CA GLN A 7 -18.41 -51.74 2.02
C GLN A 7 -19.19 -50.46 1.71
N LEU A 8 -18.52 -49.31 1.80
CA LEU A 8 -19.06 -48.09 1.24
C LEU A 8 -19.35 -48.30 -0.26
N PRO A 9 -20.56 -47.92 -0.74
CA PRO A 9 -20.94 -48.14 -2.13
C PRO A 9 -19.94 -47.47 -3.08
N ARG A 10 -19.53 -48.19 -4.13
CA ARG A 10 -18.59 -47.70 -5.17
C ARG A 10 -18.96 -46.30 -5.70
N ALA A 11 -20.26 -45.98 -5.71
CA ALA A 11 -20.76 -44.66 -6.10
C ALA A 11 -20.23 -43.52 -5.19
N LEU A 12 -20.02 -43.78 -3.91
CA LEU A 12 -19.50 -42.78 -2.97
C LEU A 12 -18.04 -42.45 -3.28
N TRP A 13 -17.22 -43.45 -3.61
CA TRP A 13 -15.82 -43.24 -4.03
C TRP A 13 -15.70 -42.49 -5.34
N LEU A 14 -16.63 -42.77 -6.28
CA LEU A 14 -16.70 -41.99 -7.54
C LEU A 14 -17.09 -40.53 -7.29
N GLY A 15 -18.05 -40.28 -6.39
CA GLY A 15 -18.45 -38.92 -5.99
C GLY A 15 -17.32 -38.14 -5.32
N VAL A 16 -16.59 -38.76 -4.40
CA VAL A 16 -15.44 -38.16 -3.72
C VAL A 16 -14.31 -37.87 -4.74
N GLY A 17 -14.02 -38.79 -5.64
CA GLY A 17 -13.01 -38.61 -6.69
C GLY A 17 -13.37 -37.47 -7.62
N LEU A 18 -14.63 -37.32 -8.03
CA LEU A 18 -15.11 -36.21 -8.86
C LEU A 18 -15.02 -34.88 -8.14
N LEU A 19 -15.40 -34.86 -6.85
CA LEU A 19 -15.28 -33.62 -6.03
C LEU A 19 -13.82 -33.15 -5.88
N LEU A 20 -12.92 -34.10 -5.56
CA LEU A 20 -11.49 -33.77 -5.45
C LEU A 20 -10.89 -33.35 -6.79
N GLY A 21 -11.33 -33.94 -7.91
CA GLY A 21 -10.95 -33.53 -9.24
C GLY A 21 -11.38 -32.10 -9.57
N LEU A 22 -12.63 -31.74 -9.23
CA LEU A 22 -13.13 -30.37 -9.41
C LEU A 22 -12.38 -29.36 -8.54
N LEU A 23 -12.14 -29.68 -7.27
CA LEU A 23 -11.36 -28.83 -6.37
C LEU A 23 -9.92 -28.66 -6.86
N GLY A 24 -9.29 -29.72 -7.34
CA GLY A 24 -7.97 -29.66 -7.94
C GLY A 24 -7.93 -28.80 -9.19
N LEU A 25 -8.93 -28.91 -10.07
CA LEU A 25 -9.04 -28.10 -11.28
C LEU A 25 -9.23 -26.61 -10.94
N THR A 26 -10.13 -26.26 -10.00
CA THR A 26 -10.34 -24.87 -9.60
C THR A 26 -9.08 -24.28 -8.95
N TYR A 27 -8.36 -25.08 -8.15
CA TYR A 27 -7.08 -24.66 -7.57
C TYR A 27 -6.01 -24.39 -8.65
N LEU A 28 -5.89 -25.28 -9.64
CA LEU A 28 -4.97 -25.08 -10.77
C LEU A 28 -5.33 -23.85 -11.61
N MET A 29 -6.62 -23.61 -11.85
CA MET A 29 -7.08 -22.42 -12.56
C MET A 29 -6.75 -21.15 -11.79
N SER A 30 -6.94 -21.12 -10.46
CA SER A 30 -6.60 -19.97 -9.63
C SER A 30 -5.08 -19.68 -9.64
N LEU A 31 -4.24 -20.70 -9.60
CA LEU A 31 -2.78 -20.53 -9.72
C LEU A 31 -2.38 -19.98 -11.09
N ALA A 32 -3.05 -20.43 -12.17
CA ALA A 32 -2.81 -19.93 -13.51
C ALA A 32 -3.20 -18.44 -13.66
N GLU A 33 -4.30 -18.02 -13.04
CA GLU A 33 -4.72 -16.60 -13.02
C GLU A 33 -3.74 -15.72 -12.26
N ILE A 34 -3.27 -16.15 -11.09
CA ILE A 34 -2.24 -15.44 -10.32
C ILE A 34 -0.96 -15.30 -11.16
N SER A 35 -0.54 -16.38 -11.84
CA SER A 35 0.64 -16.37 -12.69
C SER A 35 0.49 -15.45 -13.91
N ARG A 36 -0.71 -15.31 -14.46
CA ARG A 36 -1.00 -14.37 -15.56
C ARG A 36 -0.99 -12.92 -15.07
N ALA A 37 -1.58 -12.63 -13.91
CA ALA A 37 -1.58 -11.30 -13.32
C ALA A 37 -0.16 -10.79 -13.05
N VAL A 38 0.74 -11.67 -12.60
CA VAL A 38 2.17 -11.31 -12.36
C VAL A 38 2.94 -11.05 -13.68
N LYS A 39 2.53 -11.68 -14.79
CA LYS A 39 3.23 -11.52 -16.09
C LYS A 39 2.85 -10.25 -16.86
N HIS A 40 1.74 -9.60 -16.53
CA HIS A 40 1.38 -8.33 -17.15
C HIS A 40 2.02 -7.18 -16.37
N PRO A 41 2.99 -6.44 -16.95
CA PRO A 41 3.52 -5.25 -16.30
C PRO A 41 2.37 -4.26 -16.08
N LEU A 42 2.34 -3.64 -14.90
CA LEU A 42 1.36 -2.60 -14.60
C LEU A 42 1.47 -1.49 -15.65
N PRO A 43 0.35 -0.97 -16.16
CA PRO A 43 0.39 0.11 -17.11
C PRO A 43 1.01 1.35 -16.50
N VAL A 44 1.92 2.01 -17.20
CA VAL A 44 2.42 3.33 -16.84
C VAL A 44 1.32 4.33 -17.16
N LEU A 45 0.64 4.85 -16.15
CA LEU A 45 -0.47 5.80 -16.32
C LEU A 45 0.05 7.22 -16.57
N ALA A 46 1.13 7.61 -15.89
CA ALA A 46 1.78 8.91 -16.06
C ALA A 46 3.24 8.85 -15.61
N GLN A 47 4.04 9.77 -16.11
CA GLN A 47 5.37 10.04 -15.58
C GLN A 47 5.29 11.24 -14.67
N ILE A 48 5.94 11.15 -13.50
CA ILE A 48 6.04 12.26 -12.57
C ILE A 48 7.15 13.19 -13.08
N ALA A 49 6.83 14.47 -13.23
CA ALA A 49 7.82 15.49 -13.58
C ALA A 49 8.83 15.68 -12.46
N ASP A 50 10.05 16.05 -12.82
CA ASP A 50 11.07 16.41 -11.84
C ASP A 50 10.57 17.57 -10.95
N PHE A 51 10.86 17.45 -9.68
CA PHE A 51 10.54 18.47 -8.70
C PHE A 51 11.71 18.70 -7.73
N THR A 52 11.71 19.88 -7.13
CA THR A 52 12.61 20.24 -6.04
C THR A 52 11.77 20.90 -4.96
N LEU A 53 11.61 20.19 -3.84
CA LEU A 53 10.80 20.61 -2.70
C LEU A 53 11.64 20.61 -1.42
N THR A 54 11.09 21.15 -0.35
CA THR A 54 11.75 21.19 0.96
C THR A 54 11.00 20.26 1.91
N ASN A 55 11.73 19.41 2.63
CA ASN A 55 11.12 18.52 3.60
C ASN A 55 10.92 19.22 4.97
N GLN A 56 10.29 18.49 5.91
CA GLN A 56 10.00 18.97 7.26
C GLN A 56 11.22 19.36 8.09
N ASP A 57 12.42 18.95 7.69
CA ASP A 57 13.70 19.30 8.35
C ASP A 57 14.43 20.43 7.62
N GLY A 58 13.79 21.07 6.62
CA GLY A 58 14.36 22.14 5.85
C GLY A 58 15.38 21.68 4.77
N LYS A 59 15.45 20.38 4.48
CA LYS A 59 16.36 19.83 3.47
C LYS A 59 15.66 19.73 2.12
N ILE A 60 16.41 19.94 1.06
CA ILE A 60 15.94 19.73 -0.31
C ILE A 60 15.66 18.25 -0.53
N THR A 61 14.55 17.98 -1.19
CA THR A 61 14.12 16.63 -1.63
C THR A 61 13.69 16.74 -3.08
N THR A 62 14.20 15.85 -3.89
CA THR A 62 13.94 15.79 -5.34
C THR A 62 13.26 14.46 -5.70
N LEU A 63 12.77 14.34 -6.94
CA LEU A 63 12.27 13.07 -7.44
C LEU A 63 13.35 11.97 -7.38
N ALA A 64 14.63 12.33 -7.61
CA ALA A 64 15.75 11.37 -7.56
C ALA A 64 15.90 10.70 -6.18
N ASP A 65 15.57 11.39 -5.08
CA ASP A 65 15.63 10.84 -3.73
C ASP A 65 14.51 9.81 -3.45
N LEU A 66 13.49 9.77 -4.30
CA LEU A 66 12.38 8.83 -4.23
C LEU A 66 12.48 7.70 -5.28
N THR A 67 13.44 7.78 -6.21
CA THR A 67 13.66 6.73 -7.19
C THR A 67 14.14 5.44 -6.50
N ASN A 68 13.84 4.28 -7.13
CA ASN A 68 14.10 2.96 -6.57
C ASN A 68 13.34 2.63 -5.27
N HIS A 69 12.40 3.46 -4.86
CA HIS A 69 11.46 3.19 -3.78
C HIS A 69 10.03 3.08 -4.31
N VAL A 70 9.25 2.20 -3.71
CA VAL A 70 7.79 2.29 -3.82
C VAL A 70 7.34 3.34 -2.82
N TRP A 71 6.60 4.34 -3.26
CA TRP A 71 6.10 5.34 -2.34
C TRP A 71 4.62 5.63 -2.55
N VAL A 72 3.95 5.92 -1.45
CA VAL A 72 2.55 6.31 -1.41
C VAL A 72 2.49 7.79 -1.05
N ALA A 73 1.82 8.58 -1.89
CA ALA A 73 1.68 10.00 -1.67
C ALA A 73 0.25 10.38 -1.32
N ASP A 74 0.10 11.36 -0.43
CA ASP A 74 -1.11 12.12 -0.23
C ASP A 74 -0.87 13.63 -0.36
N ILE A 75 -1.95 14.35 -0.64
CA ILE A 75 -1.92 15.81 -0.80
C ILE A 75 -2.88 16.41 0.23
N ILE A 76 -2.35 17.30 1.07
CA ILE A 76 -3.10 17.91 2.17
C ILE A 76 -2.83 19.42 2.26
N PHE A 77 -3.44 20.07 3.22
CA PHE A 77 -2.97 21.32 3.84
C PHE A 77 -3.27 21.27 5.35
N THR A 78 -2.35 21.81 6.17
CA THR A 78 -2.37 21.54 7.62
C THR A 78 -3.52 22.19 8.35
N ARG A 79 -4.15 23.26 7.79
CA ARG A 79 -5.32 23.94 8.34
C ARG A 79 -6.65 23.32 7.92
N CYS A 80 -6.65 22.22 7.20
CA CYS A 80 -7.86 21.53 6.77
C CYS A 80 -8.61 20.95 7.98
N ALA A 81 -9.85 21.38 8.19
CA ALA A 81 -10.71 20.86 9.24
C ALA A 81 -11.53 19.60 8.82
N GLY A 82 -11.39 19.17 7.59
CA GLY A 82 -12.22 18.13 6.98
C GLY A 82 -11.45 16.83 6.65
N PRO A 83 -11.24 16.51 5.36
CA PRO A 83 -10.73 15.21 4.92
C PRO A 83 -9.26 14.98 5.27
N CYS A 84 -8.41 16.03 5.30
CA CYS A 84 -6.97 15.87 5.42
C CYS A 84 -6.54 15.14 6.70
N PRO A 85 -7.05 15.45 7.90
CA PRO A 85 -6.70 14.69 9.10
C PRO A 85 -7.06 13.20 8.99
N ARG A 86 -8.15 12.86 8.31
CA ARG A 86 -8.55 11.47 8.09
C ARG A 86 -7.61 10.76 7.12
N MET A 87 -7.19 11.42 6.04
CA MET A 87 -6.20 10.90 5.10
C MET A 87 -4.86 10.66 5.80
N THR A 88 -4.39 11.63 6.59
CA THR A 88 -3.15 11.48 7.36
C THR A 88 -3.24 10.35 8.38
N ALA A 89 -4.39 10.14 9.04
CA ALA A 89 -4.60 9.00 9.91
C ALA A 89 -4.54 7.66 9.15
N GLN A 90 -5.04 7.60 7.91
CA GLN A 90 -4.91 6.42 7.06
C GLN A 90 -3.45 6.18 6.64
N MET A 91 -2.71 7.25 6.30
CA MET A 91 -1.27 7.17 6.03
C MET A 91 -0.51 6.64 7.26
N LYS A 92 -0.88 7.07 8.49
CA LYS A 92 -0.32 6.53 9.73
C LYS A 92 -0.61 5.03 9.87
N SER A 93 -1.85 4.61 9.62
CA SER A 93 -2.20 3.19 9.65
C SER A 93 -1.38 2.38 8.63
N LEU A 94 -1.17 2.93 7.44
CA LEU A 94 -0.31 2.33 6.43
C LEU A 94 1.14 2.23 6.90
N GLN A 95 1.68 3.30 7.51
CA GLN A 95 3.03 3.29 8.10
C GLN A 95 3.21 2.11 9.08
N ASP A 96 2.20 1.85 9.91
CA ASP A 96 2.27 0.80 10.92
C ASP A 96 2.19 -0.62 10.33
N LEU A 97 1.55 -0.77 9.17
CA LEU A 97 1.45 -2.03 8.45
C LEU A 97 2.69 -2.34 7.59
N LEU A 98 3.40 -1.32 7.14
CA LEU A 98 4.57 -1.49 6.29
C LEU A 98 5.77 -2.05 7.07
N PRO A 99 6.50 -3.03 6.51
CA PRO A 99 7.71 -3.56 7.15
C PRO A 99 8.73 -2.45 7.42
N GLN A 100 9.34 -2.48 8.61
CA GLN A 100 10.35 -1.47 9.02
C GLN A 100 11.55 -1.41 8.06
N ASN A 101 11.96 -2.56 7.54
CA ASN A 101 13.09 -2.70 6.62
C ASN A 101 12.63 -2.74 5.14
N GLY A 102 11.39 -2.35 4.86
CA GLY A 102 10.83 -2.33 3.51
C GLY A 102 11.34 -1.15 2.67
N ASN A 103 11.30 -1.34 1.35
CA ASN A 103 11.65 -0.29 0.40
C ASN A 103 10.47 0.68 0.11
N ALA A 104 9.49 0.74 1.03
CA ALA A 104 8.31 1.58 0.89
C ALA A 104 8.48 2.88 1.70
N LYS A 105 8.14 4.00 1.08
CA LYS A 105 8.17 5.35 1.65
C LYS A 105 6.77 5.97 1.63
N LEU A 106 6.52 6.86 2.57
CA LEU A 106 5.31 7.70 2.57
C LEU A 106 5.71 9.15 2.30
N VAL A 107 4.91 9.84 1.51
CA VAL A 107 5.17 11.22 1.13
C VAL A 107 3.87 12.02 1.26
N THR A 108 3.90 13.07 2.05
CA THR A 108 2.79 14.03 2.18
C THR A 108 3.21 15.36 1.57
N LEU A 109 2.44 15.85 0.60
CA LEU A 109 2.66 17.15 -0.04
C LEU A 109 1.60 18.14 0.43
N THR A 110 2.01 19.42 0.61
CA THR A 110 1.04 20.47 0.88
C THR A 110 0.64 21.22 -0.39
N THR A 111 -0.62 21.68 -0.42
CA THR A 111 -1.13 22.63 -1.42
C THR A 111 -1.13 24.07 -0.93
N ASP A 112 -0.72 24.33 0.32
CA ASP A 112 -0.69 25.66 0.94
C ASP A 112 0.73 26.01 1.45
N PRO A 113 1.74 26.04 0.57
CA PRO A 113 3.14 26.23 0.97
C PRO A 113 3.42 27.57 1.65
N ASP A 114 2.60 28.59 1.42
CA ASP A 114 2.74 29.90 2.06
C ASP A 114 2.53 29.82 3.58
N TYR A 115 1.67 28.93 4.04
CA TYR A 115 1.43 28.68 5.45
C TYR A 115 2.19 27.45 5.96
N ASP A 116 2.18 26.37 5.21
CA ASP A 116 2.74 25.08 5.58
C ASP A 116 4.26 25.05 5.38
N THR A 117 4.95 25.90 6.16
CA THR A 117 6.43 25.89 6.21
C THR A 117 6.97 24.55 6.69
N PRO A 118 8.26 24.22 6.49
CA PRO A 118 8.87 23.00 7.01
C PRO A 118 8.57 22.76 8.49
N ALA A 119 8.67 23.79 9.33
CA ALA A 119 8.38 23.67 10.74
C ALA A 119 6.90 23.40 11.05
N VAL A 120 5.97 23.91 10.23
CA VAL A 120 4.53 23.60 10.32
C VAL A 120 4.27 22.16 9.94
N MET A 121 4.85 21.71 8.82
CA MET A 121 4.74 20.33 8.33
C MET A 121 5.32 19.34 9.34
N LYS A 122 6.44 19.66 9.98
CA LYS A 122 7.02 18.84 11.04
C LYS A 122 6.06 18.66 12.22
N ARG A 123 5.56 19.77 12.78
CA ARG A 123 4.58 19.73 13.89
C ARG A 123 3.30 18.99 13.51
N TYR A 124 2.88 19.10 12.24
CA TYR A 124 1.73 18.35 11.76
C TYR A 124 2.01 16.84 11.78
N GLY A 125 3.13 16.39 11.23
CA GLY A 125 3.53 14.98 11.23
C GLY A 125 3.68 14.42 12.67
N GLU A 126 4.28 15.20 13.58
CA GLU A 126 4.43 14.82 15.00
C GLU A 126 3.08 14.53 15.67
N ARG A 127 2.03 15.29 15.36
CA ARG A 127 0.66 15.05 15.90
C ARG A 127 0.09 13.69 15.50
N PHE A 128 0.53 13.14 14.37
CA PHE A 128 0.12 11.83 13.86
C PHE A 128 1.15 10.72 14.16
N ASN A 129 2.17 10.99 14.99
CA ASN A 129 3.26 10.07 15.30
C ASN A 129 3.93 9.52 14.02
N ALA A 130 4.22 10.42 13.06
CA ALA A 130 4.92 10.07 11.84
C ALA A 130 6.38 9.68 12.13
N ASP A 131 6.83 8.57 11.55
CA ASP A 131 8.23 8.18 11.53
C ASP A 131 8.94 8.87 10.36
N PHE A 132 9.65 9.94 10.62
CA PHE A 132 10.30 10.74 9.58
C PHE A 132 11.44 10.04 8.84
N ASN A 133 11.86 8.85 9.26
CA ASN A 133 12.78 8.01 8.47
C ASN A 133 12.09 7.37 7.27
N ARG A 134 10.78 7.19 7.33
CA ARG A 134 9.98 6.51 6.31
C ARG A 134 8.86 7.37 5.73
N TRP A 135 8.54 8.47 6.39
CA TRP A 135 7.46 9.37 5.99
C TRP A 135 7.97 10.82 5.89
N THR A 136 8.01 11.34 4.68
CA THR A 136 8.50 12.67 4.37
C THR A 136 7.34 13.62 4.10
N PHE A 137 7.39 14.80 4.69
CA PHE A 137 6.41 15.87 4.50
C PHE A 137 7.07 16.99 3.67
N LEU A 138 6.51 17.25 2.50
CA LEU A 138 7.09 18.16 1.51
C LEU A 138 6.29 19.44 1.37
N THR A 139 6.99 20.54 1.35
CA THR A 139 6.50 21.89 1.02
C THR A 139 7.39 22.52 -0.04
N GLY A 140 6.94 23.59 -0.67
CA GLY A 140 7.70 24.26 -1.73
C GLY A 140 7.23 25.68 -1.95
N THR A 141 7.50 26.20 -3.15
CA THR A 141 6.94 27.45 -3.67
C THR A 141 5.81 27.10 -4.65
N LYS A 142 4.82 28.01 -4.75
CA LYS A 142 3.79 27.92 -5.80
C LYS A 142 4.39 28.20 -7.16
#